data_29392e32ad4296eecc8d8badd9b8b64b
#
_entry.id   29392e32ad4296eecc8d8badd9b8b64b
#
_cell.length_a   1.000
_cell.length_b   1.000
_cell.length_c   1.000
_cell.angle_alpha   90.00
_cell.angle_beta   90.00
_cell.angle_gamma   90.00
#
_symmetry.space_group_name_H-M   'P 1'
#
loop_
_entity.id
_entity.type
_entity.pdbx_description
1 polymer ?
#
loop_
_entity_poly.entity_id
_entity_poly.type
_entity_poly.pdbx_seq_one_letter_code
_entity_poly.pdbx_strand_id
1 'polypeptide(L)'
;MNGNIELNALSLKTLWKGSSLQYMAGPAVELPIFEGGRLKSTLQLRTSQEQEAAINYHKTVLQAWHDVINAFNAYGAEQRRRDSLKAEVDHSREALALSRTRYNNGVADFITVLDAERTLLQAQQQLAQSTTNVSTNLIQLYKALGGGWESTFPNEPPHPAEAALSLE
;
A
#
# COMPACT_ATOMS: atom_id res chain seq x y z
N MET A 1 39.44 12.17 -9.92
CA MET A 1 40.67 11.79 -9.19
C MET A 1 40.71 10.28 -9.19
N ASN A 2 41.64 9.67 -9.90
CA ASN A 2 41.76 8.23 -10.01
C ASN A 2 43.03 7.79 -9.32
N GLY A 3 42.98 6.75 -8.51
CA GLY A 3 44.13 6.13 -7.89
C GLY A 3 44.11 4.63 -8.16
N ASN A 4 45.23 4.05 -8.49
CA ASN A 4 45.42 2.61 -8.69
C ASN A 4 46.55 2.13 -7.79
N ILE A 5 46.37 1.00 -7.14
CA ILE A 5 47.40 0.30 -6.37
C ILE A 5 47.47 -1.11 -6.94
N GLU A 6 48.62 -1.50 -7.41
CA GLU A 6 48.82 -2.84 -7.96
C GLU A 6 50.17 -3.44 -7.49
N LEU A 7 50.20 -4.77 -7.40
CA LEU A 7 51.38 -5.56 -7.16
C LEU A 7 51.87 -6.13 -8.50
N ASN A 8 53.03 -5.70 -8.91
CA ASN A 8 53.62 -6.15 -10.17
C ASN A 8 54.98 -6.84 -9.91
N ALA A 9 55.07 -8.12 -10.28
CA ALA A 9 56.28 -8.90 -10.10
C ALA A 9 56.45 -9.96 -11.21
N LEU A 10 57.68 -10.14 -11.69
CA LEU A 10 58.03 -11.14 -12.66
C LEU A 10 58.08 -12.58 -12.15
N SER A 11 58.03 -12.77 -10.81
CA SER A 11 57.98 -14.09 -10.19
C SER A 11 57.20 -14.05 -8.85
N LEU A 12 56.55 -15.19 -8.50
CA LEU A 12 55.78 -15.33 -7.25
C LEU A 12 56.60 -15.07 -5.99
N LYS A 13 57.94 -15.29 -6.02
CA LYS A 13 58.81 -15.08 -4.89
C LYS A 13 59.12 -13.60 -4.61
N THR A 14 58.93 -12.74 -5.61
CA THR A 14 59.19 -11.29 -5.48
C THR A 14 57.91 -10.48 -5.29
N LEU A 15 56.74 -11.10 -5.40
CA LEU A 15 55.43 -10.42 -5.30
C LEU A 15 55.23 -9.70 -3.94
N TRP A 16 55.77 -10.26 -2.89
CA TRP A 16 55.63 -9.76 -1.52
C TRP A 16 56.78 -8.84 -1.05
N LYS A 17 57.66 -8.43 -1.93
CA LYS A 17 58.68 -7.45 -1.64
C LYS A 17 58.14 -6.04 -1.83
N GLY A 18 58.52 -5.12 -0.92
CA GLY A 18 58.08 -3.71 -0.99
C GLY A 18 58.38 -3.01 -2.33
N SER A 19 59.34 -3.53 -3.12
CA SER A 19 59.68 -3.06 -4.49
C SER A 19 58.66 -3.47 -5.54
N SER A 20 57.75 -4.37 -5.25
CA SER A 20 56.69 -4.82 -6.17
C SER A 20 55.41 -4.01 -6.03
N LEU A 21 55.31 -3.15 -5.03
CA LEU A 21 54.17 -2.29 -4.81
C LEU A 21 54.29 -1.04 -5.69
N GLN A 22 53.43 -0.94 -6.68
CA GLN A 22 53.31 0.25 -7.51
C GLN A 22 52.02 0.99 -7.14
N TYR A 23 52.14 2.28 -6.90
CA TYR A 23 50.97 3.12 -6.72
C TYR A 23 51.02 4.31 -7.68
N MET A 24 49.90 4.62 -8.27
CA MET A 24 49.74 5.79 -9.11
C MET A 24 48.54 6.58 -8.61
N ALA A 25 48.75 7.82 -8.26
CA ALA A 25 47.70 8.75 -7.93
C ALA A 25 47.94 10.06 -8.65
N GLY A 26 46.95 10.52 -9.38
CA GLY A 26 47.05 11.77 -10.12
C GLY A 26 45.71 12.30 -10.58
N PRO A 27 45.62 13.61 -10.87
CA PRO A 27 44.45 14.14 -11.56
C PRO A 27 44.45 13.66 -13.01
N ALA A 28 43.39 12.99 -13.44
CA ALA A 28 43.15 12.65 -14.83
C ALA A 28 42.10 13.63 -15.40
N VAL A 29 42.43 14.30 -16.50
CA VAL A 29 41.49 15.12 -17.29
C VAL A 29 41.25 14.42 -18.60
N GLU A 30 40.03 13.93 -18.77
CA GLU A 30 39.59 13.30 -20.03
C GLU A 30 38.80 14.35 -20.82
N LEU A 31 39.35 14.77 -21.97
CA LEU A 31 38.68 15.73 -22.85
C LEU A 31 38.23 15.01 -24.14
N PRO A 32 36.95 14.68 -24.27
CA PRO A 32 36.45 14.04 -25.49
C PRO A 32 36.39 15.06 -26.63
N ILE A 33 37.29 14.96 -27.60
CA ILE A 33 37.39 15.89 -28.75
C ILE A 33 36.36 15.55 -29.83
N PHE A 34 36.07 14.26 -30.02
CA PHE A 34 35.09 13.79 -31.00
C PHE A 34 34.37 12.53 -30.48
N GLU A 35 33.06 12.61 -30.32
CA GLU A 35 32.22 11.51 -29.79
C GLU A 35 31.00 11.17 -30.65
N GLY A 36 30.97 11.58 -31.92
CA GLY A 36 29.88 11.22 -32.84
C GLY A 36 28.49 11.59 -32.36
N GLY A 37 28.33 12.60 -31.48
CA GLY A 37 27.04 13.02 -30.92
C GLY A 37 26.60 12.27 -29.65
N ARG A 38 27.42 11.34 -29.12
CA ARG A 38 27.08 10.54 -27.93
C ARG A 38 26.68 11.42 -26.72
N LEU A 39 27.43 12.46 -26.41
CA LEU A 39 27.13 13.37 -25.30
C LEU A 39 25.80 14.09 -25.49
N LYS A 40 25.50 14.56 -26.70
CA LYS A 40 24.23 15.22 -27.01
C LYS A 40 23.05 14.26 -26.86
N SER A 41 23.18 13.04 -27.37
CA SER A 41 22.16 12.00 -27.22
C SER A 41 21.98 11.57 -25.76
N THR A 42 23.06 11.50 -24.98
CA THR A 42 23.00 11.22 -23.54
C THR A 42 22.30 12.34 -22.79
N LEU A 43 22.55 13.61 -23.14
CA LEU A 43 21.84 14.74 -22.54
C LEU A 43 20.33 14.68 -22.85
N GLN A 44 19.96 14.43 -24.10
CA GLN A 44 18.56 14.27 -24.48
C GLN A 44 17.89 13.11 -23.71
N LEU A 45 18.57 11.98 -23.56
CA LEU A 45 18.10 10.85 -22.77
C LEU A 45 17.83 11.26 -21.31
N ARG A 46 18.78 11.97 -20.68
CA ARG A 46 18.64 12.43 -19.29
C ARG A 46 17.48 13.42 -19.13
N THR A 47 17.31 14.35 -20.05
CA THR A 47 16.17 15.29 -20.05
C THR A 47 14.84 14.54 -20.20
N SER A 48 14.77 13.54 -21.07
CA SER A 48 13.55 12.72 -21.20
C SER A 48 13.27 11.87 -19.95
N GLN A 49 14.30 11.35 -19.30
CA GLN A 49 14.17 10.62 -18.03
C GLN A 49 13.68 11.53 -16.88
N GLU A 50 14.14 12.78 -16.84
CA GLU A 50 13.65 13.78 -15.89
C GLU A 50 12.15 14.07 -16.09
N GLN A 51 11.73 14.27 -17.34
CA GLN A 51 10.31 14.47 -17.67
C GLN A 51 9.47 13.24 -17.31
N GLU A 52 9.96 12.03 -17.61
CA GLU A 52 9.32 10.78 -17.22
C GLU A 52 9.15 10.68 -15.70
N ALA A 53 10.20 11.00 -14.94
CA ALA A 53 10.15 10.99 -13.48
C ALA A 53 9.11 11.97 -12.93
N ALA A 54 9.01 13.18 -13.50
CA ALA A 54 8.01 14.17 -13.12
C ALA A 54 6.58 13.68 -13.41
N ILE A 55 6.35 13.07 -14.57
CA ILE A 55 5.05 12.49 -14.93
C ILE A 55 4.69 11.34 -13.99
N ASN A 56 5.64 10.46 -13.68
CA ASN A 56 5.44 9.33 -12.76
C ASN A 56 5.12 9.81 -11.34
N TYR A 57 5.75 10.89 -10.88
CA TYR A 57 5.42 11.52 -9.61
C TYR A 57 3.95 12.00 -9.59
N HIS A 58 3.52 12.77 -10.60
CA HIS A 58 2.14 13.23 -10.70
C HIS A 58 1.13 12.06 -10.75
N LYS A 59 1.45 11.03 -11.53
CA LYS A 59 0.63 9.81 -11.60
C LYS A 59 0.49 9.15 -10.23
N THR A 60 1.58 9.02 -9.48
CA THR A 60 1.57 8.39 -8.15
C THR A 60 0.73 9.19 -7.15
N VAL A 61 0.85 10.53 -7.17
CA VAL A 61 0.03 11.42 -6.32
C VAL A 61 -1.45 11.29 -6.64
N LEU A 62 -1.81 11.31 -7.93
CA LEU A 62 -3.20 11.12 -8.35
C LEU A 62 -3.75 9.74 -7.96
N GLN A 63 -2.94 8.69 -8.12
CA GLN A 63 -3.32 7.34 -7.72
C GLN A 63 -3.59 7.27 -6.21
N ALA A 64 -2.70 7.80 -5.38
CA ALA A 64 -2.89 7.85 -3.94
C ALA A 64 -4.18 8.61 -3.55
N TRP A 65 -4.47 9.72 -4.22
CA TRP A 65 -5.71 10.46 -4.02
C TRP A 65 -6.96 9.61 -4.37
N HIS A 66 -6.94 8.93 -5.50
CA HIS A 66 -8.04 8.04 -5.90
C HIS A 66 -8.22 6.88 -4.95
N ASP A 67 -7.13 6.31 -4.44
CA ASP A 67 -7.18 5.19 -3.49
C ASP A 67 -7.88 5.61 -2.19
N VAL A 68 -7.60 6.81 -1.67
CA VAL A 68 -8.29 7.37 -0.48
C VAL A 68 -9.78 7.57 -0.75
N ILE A 69 -10.13 8.20 -1.89
CA ILE A 69 -11.54 8.45 -2.24
C ILE A 69 -12.31 7.13 -2.38
N ASN A 70 -11.71 6.16 -3.06
CA ASN A 70 -12.33 4.85 -3.27
C ASN A 70 -12.54 4.11 -1.94
N ALA A 71 -11.53 4.10 -1.07
CA ALA A 71 -11.62 3.48 0.25
C ALA A 71 -12.69 4.16 1.12
N PHE A 72 -12.77 5.50 1.10
CA PHE A 72 -13.79 6.26 1.82
C PHE A 72 -15.21 5.94 1.32
N ASN A 73 -15.40 5.94 0.01
CA ASN A 73 -16.70 5.61 -0.60
C ASN A 73 -17.12 4.17 -0.31
N ALA A 74 -16.19 3.20 -0.39
CA ALA A 74 -16.45 1.81 -0.06
C ALA A 74 -16.86 1.64 1.40
N TYR A 75 -16.16 2.29 2.33
CA TYR A 75 -16.51 2.29 3.75
C TYR A 75 -17.91 2.85 4.00
N GLY A 76 -18.23 4.03 3.47
CA GLY A 76 -19.54 4.65 3.64
C GLY A 76 -20.70 3.86 2.98
N ALA A 77 -20.44 3.24 1.84
CA ALA A 77 -21.42 2.39 1.17
C ALA A 77 -21.73 1.11 1.99
N GLU A 78 -20.70 0.46 2.53
CA GLU A 78 -20.88 -0.74 3.33
C GLU A 78 -21.55 -0.47 4.68
N GLN A 79 -21.32 0.70 5.30
CA GLN A 79 -22.08 1.11 6.49
C GLN A 79 -23.58 1.21 6.20
N ARG A 80 -23.97 1.87 5.12
CA ARG A 80 -25.39 1.98 4.72
C ARG A 80 -25.99 0.60 4.44
N ARG A 81 -25.22 -0.27 3.75
CA ARG A 81 -25.64 -1.65 3.49
C ARG A 81 -25.86 -2.43 4.78
N ARG A 82 -24.94 -2.35 5.72
CA ARG A 82 -25.08 -2.99 7.04
C ARG A 82 -26.35 -2.53 7.76
N ASP A 83 -26.64 -1.22 7.73
CA ASP A 83 -27.83 -0.68 8.41
C ASP A 83 -29.13 -1.18 7.73
N SER A 84 -29.15 -1.30 6.41
CA SER A 84 -30.26 -1.92 5.66
C SER A 84 -30.43 -3.42 6.01
N LEU A 85 -29.32 -4.17 6.08
CA LEU A 85 -29.35 -5.58 6.47
C LEU A 85 -29.79 -5.79 7.91
N LYS A 86 -29.47 -4.85 8.80
CA LYS A 86 -29.98 -4.88 10.18
C LYS A 86 -31.53 -4.77 10.23
N ALA A 87 -32.06 -3.83 9.45
CA ALA A 87 -33.52 -3.71 9.32
C ALA A 87 -34.14 -4.98 8.70
N GLU A 88 -33.50 -5.59 7.71
CA GLU A 88 -33.95 -6.86 7.10
C GLU A 88 -34.00 -8.00 8.13
N VAL A 89 -32.97 -8.12 8.98
CA VAL A 89 -32.97 -9.11 10.08
C VAL A 89 -34.12 -8.87 11.06
N ASP A 90 -34.39 -7.63 11.40
CA ASP A 90 -35.50 -7.30 12.34
C ASP A 90 -36.85 -7.65 11.72
N HIS A 91 -37.10 -7.29 10.45
CA HIS A 91 -38.33 -7.67 9.73
C HIS A 91 -38.48 -9.19 9.54
N SER A 92 -37.37 -9.89 9.23
CA SER A 92 -37.38 -11.35 9.08
C SER A 92 -37.69 -12.05 10.42
N ARG A 93 -37.23 -11.48 11.54
CA ARG A 93 -37.54 -11.97 12.88
C ARG A 93 -39.04 -11.80 13.22
N GLU A 94 -39.61 -10.67 12.87
CA GLU A 94 -41.04 -10.41 13.03
C GLU A 94 -41.88 -11.38 12.16
N ALA A 95 -41.50 -11.58 10.91
CA ALA A 95 -42.13 -12.51 10.00
C ALA A 95 -42.08 -13.95 10.52
N LEU A 96 -40.95 -14.39 11.07
CA LEU A 96 -40.85 -15.70 11.71
C LEU A 96 -41.76 -15.82 12.92
N ALA A 97 -41.82 -14.80 13.77
CA ALA A 97 -42.73 -14.79 14.95
C ALA A 97 -44.20 -14.92 14.54
N LEU A 98 -44.58 -14.18 13.49
CA LEU A 98 -45.96 -14.26 12.95
C LEU A 98 -46.26 -15.65 12.33
N SER A 99 -45.30 -16.20 11.58
CA SER A 99 -45.43 -17.55 10.97
C SER A 99 -45.62 -18.63 12.05
N ARG A 100 -44.88 -18.57 13.14
CA ARG A 100 -45.01 -19.47 14.27
C ARG A 100 -46.39 -19.33 14.96
N THR A 101 -46.87 -18.11 15.13
CA THR A 101 -48.21 -17.86 15.69
C THR A 101 -49.31 -18.43 14.80
N ARG A 102 -49.23 -18.26 13.49
CA ARG A 102 -50.19 -18.82 12.53
C ARG A 102 -50.17 -20.35 12.51
N TYR A 103 -48.98 -20.95 12.57
CA TYR A 103 -48.82 -22.41 12.68
C TYR A 103 -49.48 -22.95 13.98
N ASN A 104 -49.18 -22.31 15.11
CA ASN A 104 -49.77 -22.71 16.41
C ASN A 104 -51.29 -22.62 16.45
N ASN A 105 -51.86 -21.67 15.69
CA ASN A 105 -53.30 -21.49 15.54
C ASN A 105 -53.91 -22.41 14.45
N GLY A 106 -53.13 -23.28 13.82
CA GLY A 106 -53.57 -24.21 12.78
C GLY A 106 -53.92 -23.53 11.42
N VAL A 107 -53.49 -22.29 11.19
CA VAL A 107 -53.83 -21.49 10.01
C VAL A 107 -52.73 -21.58 8.92
N ALA A 108 -51.53 -22.06 9.25
CA ALA A 108 -50.42 -22.20 8.32
C ALA A 108 -49.70 -23.52 8.49
N ASP A 109 -49.07 -23.99 7.40
CA ASP A 109 -48.25 -25.20 7.40
C ASP A 109 -46.88 -24.95 8.05
N PHE A 110 -46.31 -26.00 8.60
CA PHE A 110 -44.96 -25.95 9.21
C PHE A 110 -43.86 -25.56 8.21
N ILE A 111 -44.03 -25.86 6.91
CA ILE A 111 -43.14 -25.46 5.85
C ILE A 111 -42.97 -23.93 5.80
N THR A 112 -44.07 -23.17 6.02
CA THR A 112 -44.02 -21.70 6.07
C THR A 112 -43.13 -21.19 7.23
N VAL A 113 -43.12 -21.90 8.38
CA VAL A 113 -42.22 -21.56 9.49
C VAL A 113 -40.77 -21.84 9.14
N LEU A 114 -40.49 -22.98 8.52
CA LEU A 114 -39.12 -23.35 8.06
C LEU A 114 -38.59 -22.35 7.03
N ASP A 115 -39.43 -21.91 6.09
CA ASP A 115 -39.00 -20.90 5.07
C ASP A 115 -38.72 -19.55 5.72
N ALA A 116 -39.54 -19.12 6.67
CA ALA A 116 -39.27 -17.89 7.41
C ALA A 116 -37.98 -17.98 8.28
N GLU A 117 -37.73 -19.14 8.89
CA GLU A 117 -36.49 -19.39 9.63
C GLU A 117 -35.27 -19.38 8.76
N ARG A 118 -35.33 -20.01 7.57
CA ARG A 118 -34.27 -20.01 6.56
C ARG A 118 -33.96 -18.58 6.08
N THR A 119 -35.02 -17.77 5.84
CA THR A 119 -34.87 -16.37 5.42
C THR A 119 -34.17 -15.56 6.52
N LEU A 120 -34.56 -15.72 7.78
CA LEU A 120 -33.90 -15.05 8.90
C LEU A 120 -32.42 -15.44 9.00
N LEU A 121 -32.09 -16.73 8.89
CA LEU A 121 -30.70 -17.18 8.95
C LEU A 121 -29.86 -16.60 7.81
N GLN A 122 -30.42 -16.51 6.60
CA GLN A 122 -29.75 -15.88 5.46
C GLN A 122 -29.50 -14.39 5.70
N ALA A 123 -30.49 -13.65 6.21
CA ALA A 123 -30.33 -12.24 6.55
C ALA A 123 -29.27 -12.02 7.64
N GLN A 124 -29.25 -12.86 8.67
CA GLN A 124 -28.23 -12.82 9.74
C GLN A 124 -26.82 -13.09 9.20
N GLN A 125 -26.68 -14.06 8.30
CA GLN A 125 -25.40 -14.35 7.66
C GLN A 125 -24.89 -13.16 6.84
N GLN A 126 -25.77 -12.52 6.07
CA GLN A 126 -25.41 -11.34 5.27
C GLN A 126 -25.03 -10.16 6.17
N LEU A 127 -25.74 -9.94 7.28
CA LEU A 127 -25.40 -8.90 8.26
C LEU A 127 -24.02 -9.15 8.90
N ALA A 128 -23.72 -10.39 9.28
CA ALA A 128 -22.40 -10.74 9.82
C ALA A 128 -21.27 -10.48 8.81
N GLN A 129 -21.49 -10.88 7.55
CA GLN A 129 -20.51 -10.61 6.47
C GLN A 129 -20.32 -9.11 6.24
N SER A 130 -21.42 -8.34 6.18
CA SER A 130 -21.35 -6.88 6.01
C SER A 130 -20.64 -6.19 7.18
N THR A 131 -20.86 -6.66 8.41
CA THR A 131 -20.15 -6.15 9.61
C THR A 131 -18.64 -6.36 9.49
N THR A 132 -18.22 -7.52 9.01
CA THR A 132 -16.81 -7.82 8.74
C THR A 132 -16.25 -6.92 7.63
N ASN A 133 -17.03 -6.72 6.56
CA ASN A 133 -16.63 -5.85 5.45
C ASN A 133 -16.45 -4.39 5.87
N VAL A 134 -17.30 -3.87 6.77
CA VAL A 134 -17.13 -2.52 7.35
C VAL A 134 -15.78 -2.39 8.04
N SER A 135 -15.39 -3.39 8.86
CA SER A 135 -14.09 -3.39 9.54
C SER A 135 -12.93 -3.47 8.54
N THR A 136 -13.04 -4.31 7.53
CA THR A 136 -12.03 -4.45 6.48
C THR A 136 -11.87 -3.16 5.68
N ASN A 137 -12.98 -2.53 5.28
CA ASN A 137 -12.96 -1.27 4.53
C ASN A 137 -12.39 -0.12 5.38
N LEU A 138 -12.64 -0.13 6.69
CA LEU A 138 -12.02 0.83 7.60
C LEU A 138 -10.50 0.68 7.64
N ILE A 139 -10.01 -0.56 7.74
CA ILE A 139 -8.56 -0.84 7.69
C ILE A 139 -7.97 -0.39 6.36
N GLN A 140 -8.66 -0.64 5.24
CA GLN A 140 -8.22 -0.19 3.92
C GLN A 140 -8.14 1.34 3.83
N LEU A 141 -9.10 2.05 4.43
CA LEU A 141 -9.09 3.51 4.51
C LEU A 141 -7.89 4.02 5.32
N TYR A 142 -7.60 3.42 6.49
CA TYR A 142 -6.40 3.76 7.26
C TYR A 142 -5.11 3.54 6.47
N LYS A 143 -5.00 2.41 5.76
CA LYS A 143 -3.84 2.12 4.90
C LYS A 143 -3.70 3.13 3.75
N ALA A 144 -4.81 3.51 3.11
CA ALA A 144 -4.80 4.49 2.02
C ALA A 144 -4.38 5.90 2.52
N LEU A 145 -4.69 6.23 3.76
CA LEU A 145 -4.24 7.47 4.41
C LEU A 145 -2.78 7.42 4.90
N GLY A 146 -2.11 6.29 4.72
CA GLY A 146 -0.72 6.10 5.15
C GLY A 146 -0.55 5.80 6.64
N GLY A 147 -1.63 5.49 7.37
CA GLY A 147 -1.58 5.12 8.78
C GLY A 147 -1.38 3.62 9.02
N GLY A 148 -1.20 3.26 10.29
CA GLY A 148 -1.09 1.86 10.74
C GLY A 148 0.34 1.33 10.87
N TRP A 149 1.35 2.14 10.59
CA TRP A 149 2.77 1.80 10.76
C TRP A 149 3.33 2.25 12.12
N GLU A 150 2.67 3.17 12.79
CA GLU A 150 3.13 3.80 14.04
C GLU A 150 3.34 2.79 15.18
N SER A 151 2.50 1.76 15.24
CA SER A 151 2.66 0.69 16.24
C SER A 151 3.82 -0.27 15.94
N THR A 152 4.26 -0.32 14.67
CA THR A 152 5.36 -1.21 14.23
C THR A 152 6.73 -0.57 14.43
N PHE A 153 6.81 0.77 14.41
CA PHE A 153 8.03 1.55 14.60
C PHE A 153 7.84 2.64 15.68
N PRO A 154 7.54 2.25 16.95
CA PRO A 154 7.21 3.21 18.00
C PRO A 154 8.40 4.06 18.47
N ASN A 155 9.62 3.79 18.01
CA ASN A 155 10.85 4.46 18.42
C ASN A 155 11.58 5.18 17.28
N GLU A 156 10.93 5.53 16.20
CA GLU A 156 11.57 6.39 15.21
C GLU A 156 11.78 7.78 15.81
N PRO A 157 13.03 8.28 15.88
CA PRO A 157 13.28 9.61 16.43
C PRO A 157 12.51 10.66 15.61
N PRO A 158 12.00 11.74 16.24
CA PRO A 158 11.24 12.77 15.53
C PRO A 158 12.05 13.29 14.36
N HIS A 159 11.39 13.40 13.21
CA HIS A 159 12.00 13.89 11.98
C HIS A 159 12.70 15.22 12.27
N PRO A 160 13.94 15.45 11.76
CA PRO A 160 14.74 16.63 12.10
C PRO A 160 14.02 17.97 11.90
N ALA A 161 12.94 18.01 11.10
CA ALA A 161 12.08 19.18 10.95
C ALA A 161 11.19 19.45 12.19
N GLU A 162 10.77 18.43 12.94
CA GLU A 162 9.97 18.61 14.17
C GLU A 162 10.81 18.98 15.38
N ALA A 163 12.05 18.50 15.42
CA ALA A 163 13.01 18.87 16.46
C ALA A 163 13.41 20.37 16.38
N ALA A 164 13.35 20.98 15.23
CA ALA A 164 13.64 22.41 15.04
C ALA A 164 12.50 23.32 15.53
N LEU A 165 11.24 22.85 15.50
CA LEU A 165 10.06 23.61 15.94
C LEU A 165 9.83 23.59 17.47
N SER A 166 10.50 22.70 18.19
CA SER A 166 10.37 22.58 19.66
C SER A 166 11.39 23.43 20.43
N LEU A 167 12.27 24.18 19.74
CA LEU A 167 13.32 25.01 20.33
C LEU A 167 13.05 26.53 20.17
N GLU A 168 11.91 26.94 19.66
CA GLU A 168 11.38 28.31 19.68
C GLU A 168 10.24 28.43 20.73
#